data_548a7b394eb53fe9a784083a5cbc8bf4
#
_entry.id   548a7b394eb53fe9a784083a5cbc8bf4
#
_cell.length_a   1.000
_cell.length_b   1.000
_cell.length_c   1.000
_cell.angle_alpha   90.00
_cell.angle_beta   90.00
_cell.angle_gamma   90.00
#
_symmetry.space_group_name_H-M   'P 1'
#
loop_
_entity.id
_entity.type
_entity.pdbx_description
1 polymer ?
#
loop_
_entity_poly.entity_id
_entity_poly.type
_entity_poly.pdbx_seq_one_letter_code
_entity_poly.pdbx_strand_id
1 'polypeptide(L)'
;DAVIKPGRGKPELGGEPAAKGMSLLLEPDSSIHYWSFNMKDPVVGGLDEKRKKLRRAIAIAFDIEEYLQIFLNGRGVPAMSPLVPGVPGYEEGEVNPMVYRVEGSKASRRSLDEAKVLLAEAGYPGGVGPEGPLVLSFDGYLAGQTGFQSEMNWMTKQFAKIGIQLRFRNTTYRQFREKMEKGT
;
A
#
# COMPACT_ATOMS: atom_id res chain seq x y z
N ASP A 1 28.83 -6.99 -5.40
CA ASP A 1 27.85 -7.99 -4.99
C ASP A 1 26.90 -7.43 -3.95
N ALA A 2 25.60 -7.66 -4.11
CA ALA A 2 24.62 -7.15 -3.15
C ALA A 2 24.77 -7.88 -1.80
N VAL A 3 24.77 -7.13 -0.70
CA VAL A 3 24.83 -7.70 0.66
C VAL A 3 23.61 -8.58 0.93
N ILE A 4 22.46 -8.20 0.39
CA ILE A 4 21.21 -8.98 0.44
C ILE A 4 20.89 -9.44 -0.98
N LYS A 5 20.63 -10.74 -1.16
CA LYS A 5 20.22 -11.29 -2.45
C LYS A 5 18.90 -10.69 -2.89
N PRO A 6 18.81 -10.18 -4.13
CA PRO A 6 17.53 -9.82 -4.70
C PRO A 6 16.71 -11.10 -4.95
N GLY A 7 15.42 -11.09 -4.63
CA GLY A 7 14.57 -12.25 -4.87
C GLY A 7 13.21 -12.15 -4.20
N ARG A 8 12.33 -13.12 -4.52
CA ARG A 8 11.05 -13.29 -3.84
C ARG A 8 11.26 -14.15 -2.60
N GLY A 9 10.77 -13.70 -1.45
CA GLY A 9 10.85 -14.43 -0.18
C GLY A 9 11.51 -13.63 0.94
N LYS A 10 11.97 -14.34 1.97
CA LYS A 10 12.70 -13.71 3.07
C LYS A 10 14.06 -13.21 2.59
N PRO A 11 14.53 -12.04 3.08
CA PRO A 11 15.87 -11.56 2.78
C PRO A 11 16.95 -12.59 3.15
N GLU A 12 17.92 -12.79 2.27
CA GLU A 12 19.06 -13.69 2.48
C GLU A 12 20.36 -12.95 2.22
N LEU A 13 21.44 -13.35 2.90
CA LEU A 13 22.78 -12.82 2.65
C LEU A 13 23.28 -13.17 1.24
N GLY A 14 23.93 -12.21 0.61
CA GLY A 14 24.68 -12.42 -0.62
C GLY A 14 25.88 -13.36 -0.41
N GLY A 15 26.47 -13.86 -1.51
CA GLY A 15 27.49 -14.90 -1.48
C GLY A 15 28.76 -14.53 -0.68
N GLU A 16 29.32 -13.33 -0.90
CA GLU A 16 30.57 -12.92 -0.23
C GLU A 16 30.40 -12.71 1.29
N PRO A 17 29.37 -11.99 1.81
CA PRO A 17 29.15 -11.92 3.24
C PRO A 17 28.87 -13.28 3.89
N ALA A 18 28.10 -14.14 3.26
CA ALA A 18 27.84 -15.49 3.75
C ALA A 18 29.13 -16.34 3.80
N ALA A 19 29.97 -16.25 2.78
CA ALA A 19 31.27 -16.94 2.73
C ALA A 19 32.24 -16.44 3.81
N LYS A 20 32.10 -15.22 4.30
CA LYS A 20 32.86 -14.65 5.42
C LYS A 20 32.30 -15.02 6.80
N GLY A 21 31.28 -15.88 6.87
CA GLY A 21 30.66 -16.32 8.12
C GLY A 21 29.76 -15.28 8.77
N MET A 22 29.30 -14.25 8.02
CA MET A 22 28.35 -13.28 8.52
C MET A 22 26.95 -13.92 8.63
N SER A 23 26.15 -13.48 9.58
CA SER A 23 24.75 -13.86 9.74
C SER A 23 23.84 -12.65 9.52
N LEU A 24 22.66 -12.90 8.95
CA LEU A 24 21.60 -11.88 8.80
C LEU A 24 20.60 -12.06 9.93
N LEU A 25 20.54 -11.06 10.81
CA LEU A 25 19.49 -10.98 11.82
C LEU A 25 18.38 -10.07 11.29
N LEU A 26 17.14 -10.56 11.35
CA LEU A 26 15.95 -9.81 10.96
C LEU A 26 15.08 -9.66 12.20
N GLU A 27 14.85 -8.43 12.60
CA GLU A 27 13.95 -8.08 13.71
C GLU A 27 12.87 -7.12 13.21
N PRO A 28 11.62 -7.24 13.70
CA PRO A 28 10.58 -6.26 13.42
C PRO A 28 10.99 -4.88 13.94
N ASP A 29 10.87 -3.87 13.11
CA ASP A 29 10.97 -2.47 13.53
C ASP A 29 9.62 -2.02 14.07
N SER A 30 9.64 -1.18 15.13
CA SER A 30 8.45 -0.59 15.73
C SER A 30 7.86 0.55 14.89
N SER A 31 8.12 0.59 13.60
CA SER A 31 7.60 1.60 12.69
C SER A 31 6.56 1.03 11.73
N ILE A 32 5.57 1.85 11.39
CA ILE A 32 4.56 1.54 10.38
C ILE A 32 4.58 2.60 9.28
N HIS A 33 4.61 2.14 8.02
CA HIS A 33 4.41 2.98 6.85
C HIS A 33 2.99 2.78 6.33
N TYR A 34 2.26 3.87 6.11
CA TYR A 34 0.87 3.80 5.66
C TYR A 34 0.53 4.93 4.70
N TRP A 35 -0.50 4.72 3.91
CA TRP A 35 -1.16 5.76 3.15
C TRP A 35 -2.50 6.05 3.76
N SER A 36 -2.85 7.32 3.84
CA SER A 36 -4.12 7.76 4.41
C SER A 36 -5.01 8.40 3.36
N PHE A 37 -6.31 8.34 3.60
CA PHE A 37 -7.29 9.06 2.81
C PHE A 37 -7.59 10.41 3.45
N ASN A 38 -7.61 11.48 2.64
CA ASN A 38 -8.15 12.74 3.10
C ASN A 38 -9.66 12.62 3.28
N MET A 39 -10.13 12.56 4.51
CA MET A 39 -11.56 12.38 4.82
C MET A 39 -12.44 13.58 4.47
N LYS A 40 -11.85 14.73 4.11
CA LYS A 40 -12.54 15.91 3.58
C LYS A 40 -12.61 15.92 2.05
N ASP A 41 -11.89 15.02 1.37
CA ASP A 41 -11.91 14.93 -0.09
C ASP A 41 -13.32 14.54 -0.58
N PRO A 42 -13.86 15.20 -1.62
CA PRO A 42 -15.23 14.95 -2.10
C PRO A 42 -15.40 13.57 -2.73
N VAL A 43 -14.34 12.92 -3.19
CA VAL A 43 -14.39 11.62 -3.86
C VAL A 43 -14.15 10.49 -2.86
N VAL A 44 -13.00 10.48 -2.19
CA VAL A 44 -12.60 9.39 -1.28
C VAL A 44 -12.98 9.63 0.17
N GLY A 45 -13.28 10.85 0.57
CA GLY A 45 -13.62 11.23 1.94
C GLY A 45 -15.06 10.87 2.33
N GLY A 46 -15.43 11.20 3.56
CA GLY A 46 -16.77 10.91 4.09
C GLY A 46 -16.96 9.48 4.60
N LEU A 47 -18.12 9.23 5.23
CA LEU A 47 -18.40 7.99 5.96
C LEU A 47 -19.54 7.16 5.36
N ASP A 48 -20.13 7.60 4.24
CA ASP A 48 -21.18 6.85 3.56
C ASP A 48 -20.64 5.55 2.92
N GLU A 49 -21.56 4.62 2.66
CA GLU A 49 -21.21 3.28 2.19
C GLU A 49 -20.52 3.28 0.81
N LYS A 50 -20.85 4.21 -0.08
CA LYS A 50 -20.22 4.28 -1.40
C LYS A 50 -18.74 4.63 -1.27
N ARG A 51 -18.43 5.65 -0.46
CA ARG A 51 -17.04 6.06 -0.22
C ARG A 51 -16.23 5.01 0.57
N LYS A 52 -16.86 4.31 1.52
CA LYS A 52 -16.22 3.16 2.20
C LYS A 52 -15.86 2.06 1.20
N LYS A 53 -16.78 1.71 0.29
CA LYS A 53 -16.53 0.71 -0.77
C LYS A 53 -15.42 1.16 -1.71
N LEU A 54 -15.39 2.44 -2.09
CA LEU A 54 -14.32 3.01 -2.90
C LEU A 54 -12.95 2.85 -2.22
N ARG A 55 -12.81 3.29 -0.96
CA ARG A 55 -11.56 3.13 -0.21
C ARG A 55 -11.14 1.68 -0.06
N ARG A 56 -12.09 0.77 0.13
CA ARG A 56 -11.82 -0.67 0.20
C ARG A 56 -11.33 -1.22 -1.15
N ALA A 57 -11.95 -0.81 -2.26
CA ALA A 57 -11.48 -1.19 -3.60
C ALA A 57 -10.05 -0.72 -3.85
N ILE A 58 -9.72 0.52 -3.47
CA ILE A 58 -8.37 1.08 -3.54
C ILE A 58 -7.38 0.27 -2.71
N ALA A 59 -7.73 -0.09 -1.46
CA ALA A 59 -6.87 -0.87 -0.58
C ALA A 59 -6.61 -2.29 -1.13
N ILE A 60 -7.60 -2.94 -1.74
CA ILE A 60 -7.43 -4.25 -2.38
C ILE A 60 -6.55 -4.14 -3.63
N ALA A 61 -6.69 -3.07 -4.42
CA ALA A 61 -5.92 -2.88 -5.65
C ALA A 61 -4.43 -2.66 -5.39
N PHE A 62 -4.06 -2.15 -4.22
CA PHE A 62 -2.67 -1.99 -3.84
C PHE A 62 -2.08 -3.31 -3.36
N ASP A 63 -1.25 -3.95 -4.20
CA ASP A 63 -0.58 -5.20 -3.86
C ASP A 63 0.65 -4.94 -2.98
N ILE A 64 0.41 -4.94 -1.65
CA ILE A 64 1.47 -4.65 -0.66
C ILE A 64 2.57 -5.72 -0.68
N GLU A 65 2.23 -6.98 -0.92
CA GLU A 65 3.22 -8.06 -0.97
C GLU A 65 4.14 -7.89 -2.18
N GLU A 66 3.58 -7.56 -3.36
CA GLU A 66 4.39 -7.24 -4.55
C GLU A 66 5.25 -5.99 -4.32
N TYR A 67 4.68 -4.96 -3.68
CA TYR A 67 5.41 -3.74 -3.31
C TYR A 67 6.63 -4.04 -2.43
N LEU A 68 6.44 -4.80 -1.35
CA LEU A 68 7.51 -5.20 -0.44
C LEU A 68 8.63 -5.98 -1.17
N GLN A 69 8.25 -6.86 -2.09
CA GLN A 69 9.23 -7.63 -2.87
C GLN A 69 10.04 -6.76 -3.83
N ILE A 70 9.37 -5.87 -4.56
CA ILE A 70 10.01 -5.06 -5.62
C ILE A 70 10.86 -3.93 -5.03
N PHE A 71 10.31 -3.17 -4.08
CA PHE A 71 10.92 -1.93 -3.63
C PHE A 71 11.70 -2.09 -2.32
N LEU A 72 11.36 -3.07 -1.50
CA LEU A 72 12.01 -3.30 -0.21
C LEU A 72 12.80 -4.62 -0.15
N ASN A 73 12.92 -5.34 -1.26
CA ASN A 73 13.61 -6.65 -1.32
C ASN A 73 13.12 -7.63 -0.23
N GLY A 74 11.81 -7.65 0.03
CA GLY A 74 11.20 -8.50 1.06
C GLY A 74 11.46 -8.04 2.51
N ARG A 75 12.05 -6.85 2.71
CA ARG A 75 12.23 -6.27 4.06
C ARG A 75 10.96 -5.57 4.49
N GLY A 76 10.23 -6.19 5.38
CA GLY A 76 8.94 -5.71 5.90
C GLY A 76 7.87 -6.76 5.80
N VAL A 77 6.79 -6.52 6.52
CA VAL A 77 5.59 -7.36 6.52
C VAL A 77 4.36 -6.49 6.27
N PRO A 78 3.33 -6.99 5.59
CA PRO A 78 2.07 -6.26 5.47
C PRO A 78 1.52 -5.92 6.85
N ALA A 79 1.18 -4.65 7.09
CA ALA A 79 0.53 -4.25 8.34
C ALA A 79 -0.92 -4.73 8.34
N MET A 80 -1.28 -5.55 9.31
CA MET A 80 -2.62 -6.10 9.45
C MET A 80 -3.51 -5.22 10.34
N SER A 81 -2.90 -4.42 11.22
CA SER A 81 -3.55 -3.41 12.06
C SER A 81 -2.66 -2.16 12.18
N PRO A 82 -3.17 -1.08 12.78
CA PRO A 82 -2.36 0.11 13.07
C PRO A 82 -1.27 -0.14 14.12
N LEU A 83 -1.37 -1.21 14.89
CA LEU A 83 -0.37 -1.60 15.88
C LEU A 83 0.67 -2.51 15.25
N VAL A 84 1.91 -2.35 15.67
CA VAL A 84 3.05 -3.12 15.17
C VAL A 84 3.57 -4.09 16.24
N PRO A 85 4.28 -5.17 15.87
CA PRO A 85 4.87 -6.09 16.82
C PRO A 85 5.68 -5.36 17.90
N GLY A 86 5.52 -5.78 19.16
CA GLY A 86 6.21 -5.20 20.31
C GLY A 86 5.52 -3.98 20.94
N VAL A 87 4.43 -3.49 20.37
CA VAL A 87 3.60 -2.41 20.96
C VAL A 87 2.47 -3.02 21.79
N PRO A 88 2.18 -2.49 22.99
CA PRO A 88 1.04 -2.96 23.79
C PRO A 88 -0.28 -2.90 23.01
N GLY A 89 -1.03 -4.01 23.01
CA GLY A 89 -2.29 -4.16 22.25
C GLY A 89 -2.10 -4.74 20.85
N TYR A 90 -0.88 -5.05 20.42
CA TYR A 90 -0.67 -5.82 19.20
C TYR A 90 -1.13 -7.27 19.42
N GLU A 91 -1.92 -7.78 18.48
CA GLU A 91 -2.40 -9.17 18.50
C GLU A 91 -1.73 -9.95 17.35
N GLU A 92 -0.96 -10.97 17.72
CA GLU A 92 -0.33 -11.84 16.74
C GLU A 92 -1.40 -12.66 15.99
N GLY A 93 -1.26 -12.72 14.65
CA GLY A 93 -2.22 -13.43 13.81
C GLY A 93 -3.48 -12.62 13.44
N GLU A 94 -3.59 -11.37 13.90
CA GLU A 94 -4.63 -10.47 13.41
C GLU A 94 -4.53 -10.33 11.88
N VAL A 95 -5.68 -10.28 11.22
CA VAL A 95 -5.77 -10.16 9.76
C VAL A 95 -6.67 -8.98 9.40
N ASN A 96 -6.20 -8.09 8.54
CA ASN A 96 -7.01 -6.98 8.04
C ASN A 96 -8.16 -7.49 7.15
N PRO A 97 -9.42 -7.51 7.61
CA PRO A 97 -10.54 -8.10 6.87
C PRO A 97 -10.96 -7.27 5.66
N MET A 98 -10.46 -6.04 5.53
CA MET A 98 -10.75 -5.19 4.38
C MET A 98 -10.03 -5.68 3.12
N VAL A 99 -8.82 -6.21 3.28
CA VAL A 99 -7.94 -6.62 2.18
C VAL A 99 -7.79 -8.13 2.08
N TYR A 100 -7.96 -8.84 3.20
CA TYR A 100 -7.80 -10.30 3.25
C TYR A 100 -9.11 -11.02 3.57
N ARG A 101 -9.18 -12.28 3.17
CA ARG A 101 -10.16 -13.26 3.62
C ARG A 101 -9.46 -14.27 4.51
N VAL A 102 -10.17 -14.74 5.52
CA VAL A 102 -9.70 -15.85 6.37
C VAL A 102 -10.60 -17.05 6.11
N GLU A 103 -10.01 -18.15 5.68
CA GLU A 103 -10.67 -19.44 5.47
C GLU A 103 -9.93 -20.48 6.33
N GLY A 104 -10.56 -20.87 7.45
CA GLY A 104 -9.89 -21.68 8.46
C GLY A 104 -8.71 -20.92 9.08
N SER A 105 -7.51 -21.48 8.99
CA SER A 105 -6.26 -20.86 9.48
C SER A 105 -5.50 -20.09 8.38
N LYS A 106 -6.03 -20.01 7.16
CA LYS A 106 -5.34 -19.39 6.03
C LYS A 106 -5.92 -18.03 5.70
N ALA A 107 -5.07 -17.02 5.72
CA ALA A 107 -5.38 -15.70 5.18
C ALA A 107 -4.95 -15.62 3.70
N SER A 108 -5.81 -15.07 2.85
CA SER A 108 -5.52 -14.81 1.44
C SER A 108 -6.02 -13.44 1.03
N ARG A 109 -5.27 -12.76 0.15
CA ARG A 109 -5.72 -11.47 -0.38
C ARG A 109 -7.03 -11.62 -1.16
N ARG A 110 -7.87 -10.59 -1.03
CA ARG A 110 -9.06 -10.44 -1.88
C ARG A 110 -8.63 -10.18 -3.32
N SER A 111 -9.43 -10.67 -4.24
CA SER A 111 -9.15 -10.57 -5.68
C SER A 111 -9.37 -9.16 -6.22
N LEU A 112 -8.71 -8.85 -7.36
CA LEU A 112 -9.00 -7.62 -8.10
C LEU A 112 -10.44 -7.58 -8.63
N ASP A 113 -11.07 -8.73 -8.86
CA ASP A 113 -12.48 -8.76 -9.29
C ASP A 113 -13.41 -8.32 -8.16
N GLU A 114 -13.11 -8.66 -6.90
CA GLU A 114 -13.82 -8.07 -5.76
C GLU A 114 -13.61 -6.56 -5.66
N ALA A 115 -12.40 -6.08 -5.95
CA ALA A 115 -12.14 -4.64 -5.98
C ALA A 115 -12.96 -3.95 -7.07
N LYS A 116 -13.10 -4.56 -8.27
CA LYS A 116 -13.92 -4.02 -9.36
C LYS A 116 -15.41 -4.00 -9.00
N VAL A 117 -15.91 -5.04 -8.31
CA VAL A 117 -17.30 -5.07 -7.81
C VAL A 117 -17.54 -3.92 -6.82
N LEU A 118 -16.66 -3.77 -5.82
CA LEU A 118 -16.75 -2.67 -4.86
C LEU A 118 -16.68 -1.29 -5.53
N LEU A 119 -15.83 -1.16 -6.55
CA LEU A 119 -15.68 0.07 -7.32
C LEU A 119 -16.96 0.41 -8.09
N ALA A 120 -17.61 -0.59 -8.71
CA ALA A 120 -18.88 -0.42 -9.39
C ALA A 120 -20.01 -0.03 -8.41
N GLU A 121 -20.09 -0.69 -7.24
CA GLU A 121 -21.02 -0.37 -6.18
C GLU A 121 -20.80 1.03 -5.57
N ALA A 122 -19.57 1.53 -5.62
CA ALA A 122 -19.22 2.90 -5.25
C ALA A 122 -19.66 3.94 -6.29
N GLY A 123 -20.12 3.50 -7.47
CA GLY A 123 -20.57 4.37 -8.55
C GLY A 123 -19.56 4.59 -9.68
N TYR A 124 -18.51 3.77 -9.72
CA TYR A 124 -17.42 3.86 -10.72
C TYR A 124 -17.20 2.53 -11.46
N PRO A 125 -18.19 1.97 -12.16
CA PRO A 125 -18.03 0.72 -12.91
C PRO A 125 -16.90 0.88 -13.94
N GLY A 126 -15.93 -0.03 -13.89
CA GLY A 126 -14.74 0.03 -14.76
C GLY A 126 -13.86 1.27 -14.57
N GLY A 127 -13.98 1.96 -13.44
CA GLY A 127 -13.24 3.20 -13.16
C GLY A 127 -13.86 4.45 -13.79
N VAL A 128 -15.11 4.41 -14.22
CA VAL A 128 -15.81 5.55 -14.83
C VAL A 128 -17.03 5.91 -14.01
N GLY A 129 -17.11 7.15 -13.58
CA GLY A 129 -18.25 7.72 -12.87
C GLY A 129 -19.08 8.66 -13.77
N PRO A 130 -20.10 9.33 -13.21
CA PRO A 130 -20.97 10.25 -13.96
C PRO A 130 -20.21 11.39 -14.63
N GLU A 131 -19.11 11.83 -14.05
CA GLU A 131 -18.29 12.94 -14.54
C GLU A 131 -17.09 12.48 -15.42
N GLY A 132 -17.01 11.20 -15.74
CA GLY A 132 -15.94 10.61 -16.55
C GLY A 132 -15.02 9.70 -15.73
N PRO A 133 -13.78 9.48 -16.21
CA PRO A 133 -12.82 8.60 -15.57
C PRO A 133 -12.51 9.00 -14.13
N LEU A 134 -12.45 8.02 -13.24
CA LEU A 134 -12.03 8.25 -11.85
C LEU A 134 -10.54 8.55 -11.78
N VAL A 135 -10.20 9.79 -11.48
CA VAL A 135 -8.83 10.26 -11.30
C VAL A 135 -8.61 10.58 -9.82
N LEU A 136 -7.72 9.84 -9.16
CA LEU A 136 -7.34 10.10 -7.77
C LEU A 136 -6.02 10.87 -7.70
N SER A 137 -5.99 11.89 -6.86
CA SER A 137 -4.75 12.60 -6.55
C SER A 137 -4.02 11.90 -5.41
N PHE A 138 -2.74 11.65 -5.61
CA PHE A 138 -1.84 11.10 -4.60
C PHE A 138 -0.81 12.17 -4.22
N ASP A 139 -0.88 12.66 -3.01
CA ASP A 139 0.06 13.65 -2.49
C ASP A 139 1.26 12.95 -1.83
N GLY A 140 2.46 13.37 -2.20
CA GLY A 140 3.72 12.83 -1.66
C GLY A 140 4.81 13.90 -1.55
N TYR A 141 5.88 13.56 -0.84
CA TYR A 141 7.04 14.43 -0.61
C TYR A 141 8.36 13.78 -1.02
N LEU A 142 8.31 12.68 -1.78
CA LEU A 142 9.47 11.86 -2.14
C LEU A 142 10.14 12.27 -3.47
N ALA A 143 9.76 13.41 -4.04
CA ALA A 143 10.34 13.89 -5.28
C ALA A 143 11.87 14.05 -5.16
N GLY A 144 12.61 13.46 -6.10
CA GLY A 144 14.07 13.46 -6.12
C GLY A 144 14.74 12.30 -5.38
N GLN A 145 13.99 11.43 -4.71
CA GLN A 145 14.56 10.19 -4.16
C GLN A 145 14.77 9.14 -5.27
N THR A 146 15.85 8.38 -5.14
CA THR A 146 16.14 7.27 -6.04
C THR A 146 15.03 6.22 -5.95
N GLY A 147 14.53 5.78 -7.11
CA GLY A 147 13.44 4.79 -7.18
C GLY A 147 12.02 5.37 -7.18
N PHE A 148 11.83 6.63 -6.79
CA PHE A 148 10.52 7.28 -6.73
C PHE A 148 9.72 7.15 -8.05
N GLN A 149 10.35 7.40 -9.20
CA GLN A 149 9.66 7.29 -10.49
C GLN A 149 9.21 5.85 -10.78
N SER A 150 10.01 4.85 -10.43
CA SER A 150 9.67 3.44 -10.61
C SER A 150 8.49 3.03 -9.73
N GLU A 151 8.45 3.52 -8.50
CA GLU A 151 7.34 3.32 -7.57
C GLU A 151 6.04 3.94 -8.09
N MET A 152 6.08 5.19 -8.55
CA MET A 152 4.93 5.87 -9.14
C MET A 152 4.40 5.16 -10.39
N ASN A 153 5.29 4.69 -11.25
CA ASN A 153 4.93 3.92 -12.45
C ASN A 153 4.27 2.59 -12.08
N TRP A 154 4.79 1.90 -11.07
CA TRP A 154 4.22 0.67 -10.56
C TRP A 154 2.81 0.92 -9.97
N MET A 155 2.66 1.92 -9.10
CA MET A 155 1.36 2.30 -8.54
C MET A 155 0.34 2.60 -9.64
N THR A 156 0.71 3.39 -10.64
CA THR A 156 -0.16 3.69 -11.77
C THR A 156 -0.66 2.41 -12.44
N LYS A 157 0.23 1.44 -12.67
CA LYS A 157 -0.14 0.14 -13.25
C LYS A 157 -1.05 -0.68 -12.34
N GLN A 158 -0.84 -0.67 -11.02
CA GLN A 158 -1.71 -1.39 -10.08
C GLN A 158 -3.14 -0.84 -10.12
N PHE A 159 -3.31 0.47 -10.03
CA PHE A 159 -4.62 1.09 -10.01
C PHE A 159 -5.32 1.03 -11.38
N ALA A 160 -4.57 1.06 -12.47
CA ALA A 160 -5.12 0.87 -13.82
C ALA A 160 -5.78 -0.52 -14.01
N LYS A 161 -5.35 -1.56 -13.26
CA LYS A 161 -5.99 -2.90 -13.28
C LYS A 161 -7.48 -2.88 -12.91
N ILE A 162 -7.92 -1.88 -12.17
CA ILE A 162 -9.32 -1.67 -11.79
C ILE A 162 -9.93 -0.40 -12.42
N GLY A 163 -9.22 0.25 -13.36
CA GLY A 163 -9.70 1.40 -14.10
C GLY A 163 -9.45 2.76 -13.44
N ILE A 164 -8.78 2.81 -12.29
CA ILE A 164 -8.46 4.07 -11.61
C ILE A 164 -7.21 4.70 -12.21
N GLN A 165 -7.28 6.00 -12.48
CA GLN A 165 -6.14 6.82 -12.89
C GLN A 165 -5.54 7.54 -11.69
N LEU A 166 -4.20 7.61 -11.60
CA LEU A 166 -3.51 8.35 -10.55
C LEU A 166 -2.88 9.63 -11.10
N ARG A 167 -3.02 10.69 -10.32
CA ARG A 167 -2.32 11.96 -10.51
C ARG A 167 -1.43 12.22 -9.29
N PHE A 168 -0.12 12.16 -9.48
CA PHE A 168 0.83 12.43 -8.41
C PHE A 168 1.06 13.93 -8.25
N ARG A 169 1.01 14.39 -6.98
CA ARG A 169 1.32 15.76 -6.58
C ARG A 169 2.47 15.70 -5.60
N ASN A 170 3.65 16.08 -6.06
CA ASN A 170 4.84 16.11 -5.22
C ASN A 170 5.08 17.50 -4.66
N THR A 171 5.31 17.54 -3.37
CA THR A 171 5.60 18.76 -2.63
C THR A 171 6.80 18.56 -1.70
N THR A 172 7.26 19.62 -1.05
CA THR A 172 8.22 19.48 0.04
C THR A 172 7.55 18.83 1.25
N TYR A 173 8.35 18.21 2.14
CA TYR A 173 7.82 17.60 3.38
C TYR A 173 7.04 18.61 4.24
N ARG A 174 7.50 19.86 4.32
CA ARG A 174 6.81 20.93 5.04
C ARG A 174 5.42 21.18 4.44
N GLN A 175 5.32 21.34 3.14
CA GLN A 175 4.04 21.58 2.47
C GLN A 175 3.11 20.37 2.59
N PHE A 176 3.65 19.16 2.51
CA PHE A 176 2.89 17.93 2.73
C PHE A 176 2.29 17.89 4.14
N ARG A 177 3.07 18.19 5.17
CA ARG A 177 2.59 18.29 6.55
C ARG A 177 1.49 19.34 6.71
N GLU A 178 1.68 20.53 6.17
CA GLU A 178 0.67 21.61 6.22
C GLU A 178 -0.64 21.18 5.56
N LYS A 179 -0.60 20.44 4.44
CA LYS A 179 -1.79 19.86 3.79
C LYS A 179 -2.48 18.84 4.70
N MET A 180 -1.74 17.93 5.31
CA MET A 180 -2.30 16.92 6.21
C MET A 180 -3.00 17.57 7.41
N GLU A 181 -2.38 18.56 8.03
CA GLU A 181 -2.94 19.30 9.19
C GLU A 181 -4.23 20.05 8.82
N LYS A 182 -4.29 20.63 7.61
CA LYS A 182 -5.47 21.38 7.13
C LYS A 182 -6.54 20.47 6.50
N GLY A 183 -6.18 19.27 6.08
CA GLY A 183 -7.05 18.36 5.32
C GLY A 183 -7.34 18.87 3.91
N THR A 184 -6.31 19.37 3.21
CA THR A 184 -6.42 19.95 1.86
C THR A 184 -5.55 19.19 0.86
#